data_35e4d165f7a21efb1d6d2e2b9fed152f
#
_entry.id   35e4d165f7a21efb1d6d2e2b9fed152f
#
_cell.length_a   1.000
_cell.length_b   1.000
_cell.length_c   1.000
_cell.angle_alpha   90.00
_cell.angle_beta   90.00
_cell.angle_gamma   90.00
#
_symmetry.space_group_name_H-M   'P 1'
#
loop_
_entity.id
_entity.type
_entity.pdbx_description
1 polymer ?
#
loop_
_entity_poly.entity_id
_entity_poly.type
_entity_poly.pdbx_seq_one_letter_code
_entity_poly.pdbx_strand_id
1 'polypeptide(L)'
;MTEIKKYQMYINNEFVEAEDGKRFDSLNPENNQPWASFPEANTNDVNKAVQAAKDAFQGWSKLEVKERAQYLRSIGDLLKENAELLGRTETIDSGKLLKETKFATEYVREYFYFYADLAEKMENEFPIPKIDKPDMDVVEVRGPIGVVA
;
A
#
# COMPACT_ATOMS: atom_id res chain seq x y z
N MET A 1 1.39 -32.58 9.79
CA MET A 1 0.73 -31.29 10.00
C MET A 1 1.64 -30.24 9.39
N THR A 2 1.14 -29.47 8.44
CA THR A 2 1.93 -28.37 7.86
C THR A 2 2.06 -27.30 8.94
N GLU A 3 3.27 -26.83 9.19
CA GLU A 3 3.50 -25.77 10.18
C GLU A 3 2.77 -24.50 9.75
N ILE A 4 1.94 -23.92 10.65
CA ILE A 4 1.18 -22.68 10.38
C ILE A 4 2.16 -21.53 10.32
N LYS A 5 2.20 -20.82 9.19
CA LYS A 5 3.09 -19.67 9.00
C LYS A 5 2.65 -18.50 9.90
N LYS A 6 3.55 -18.00 10.73
CA LYS A 6 3.30 -16.85 11.59
C LYS A 6 3.78 -15.58 10.92
N TYR A 7 2.87 -14.64 10.71
CA TYR A 7 3.18 -13.30 10.23
C TYR A 7 3.25 -12.31 11.40
N GLN A 8 3.82 -11.15 11.14
CA GLN A 8 3.95 -10.06 12.10
C GLN A 8 3.36 -8.77 11.49
N MET A 9 3.03 -7.80 12.31
CA MET A 9 2.75 -6.44 11.85
C MET A 9 4.06 -5.79 11.39
N TYR A 10 3.97 -4.86 10.44
CA TYR A 10 5.09 -4.06 10.00
C TYR A 10 4.84 -2.59 10.35
N ILE A 11 5.52 -2.10 11.37
CA ILE A 11 5.33 -0.75 11.90
C ILE A 11 6.71 -0.08 12.04
N ASN A 12 6.86 1.12 11.49
CA ASN A 12 8.10 1.90 11.57
C ASN A 12 9.36 1.13 11.11
N ASN A 13 9.25 0.42 9.98
CA ASN A 13 10.29 -0.44 9.39
C ASN A 13 10.71 -1.67 10.24
N GLU A 14 9.89 -2.07 11.20
CA GLU A 14 10.14 -3.23 12.05
C GLU A 14 8.98 -4.23 12.01
N PHE A 15 9.31 -5.51 12.07
CA PHE A 15 8.32 -6.57 12.26
C PHE A 15 8.04 -6.75 13.75
N VAL A 16 6.77 -6.56 14.15
CA VAL A 16 6.36 -6.54 15.56
C VAL A 16 5.13 -7.44 15.82
N GLU A 17 5.03 -7.97 17.02
CA GLU A 17 3.84 -8.66 17.52
C GLU A 17 2.82 -7.66 18.08
N ALA A 18 1.55 -8.10 18.22
CA ALA A 18 0.56 -7.31 18.95
C ALA A 18 0.99 -7.14 20.42
N GLU A 19 0.72 -5.96 21.00
CA GLU A 19 1.16 -5.61 22.35
C GLU A 19 0.63 -6.60 23.43
N ASP A 20 -0.55 -7.13 23.23
CA ASP A 20 -1.16 -8.10 24.15
C ASP A 20 -0.90 -9.57 23.75
N GLY A 21 -0.12 -9.79 22.67
CA GLY A 21 0.24 -11.10 22.16
C GLY A 21 -0.90 -11.89 21.51
N LYS A 22 -2.09 -11.30 21.35
CA LYS A 22 -3.21 -11.96 20.70
C LYS A 22 -2.97 -12.17 19.20
N ARG A 23 -3.53 -13.26 18.70
CA ARG A 23 -3.44 -13.64 17.30
C ARG A 23 -4.74 -14.24 16.81
N PHE A 24 -4.97 -14.19 15.51
CA PHE A 24 -6.05 -14.89 14.82
C PHE A 24 -5.48 -15.69 13.65
N ASP A 25 -6.20 -16.72 13.25
CA ASP A 25 -5.81 -17.58 12.14
C ASP A 25 -6.63 -17.25 10.89
N SER A 26 -5.96 -17.23 9.74
CA SER A 26 -6.64 -17.23 8.44
C SER A 26 -6.86 -18.67 7.98
N LEU A 27 -8.05 -18.95 7.50
CA LEU A 27 -8.46 -20.27 7.05
C LEU A 27 -8.42 -20.37 5.53
N ASN A 28 -7.85 -21.47 5.03
CA ASN A 28 -7.92 -21.79 3.61
C ASN A 28 -9.36 -22.22 3.25
N PRO A 29 -10.06 -21.50 2.35
CA PRO A 29 -11.44 -21.80 1.96
C PRO A 29 -11.63 -23.18 1.31
N GLU A 30 -10.58 -23.77 0.74
CA GLU A 30 -10.62 -25.07 0.10
C GLU A 30 -10.88 -26.21 1.11
N ASN A 31 -10.29 -26.12 2.30
CA ASN A 31 -10.30 -27.19 3.28
C ASN A 31 -10.69 -26.75 4.69
N ASN A 32 -10.94 -25.45 4.90
CA ASN A 32 -11.29 -24.83 6.17
C ASN A 32 -10.24 -25.08 7.28
N GLN A 33 -8.96 -25.21 6.90
CA GLN A 33 -7.86 -25.38 7.84
C GLN A 33 -7.04 -24.11 7.97
N PRO A 34 -6.49 -23.80 9.15
CA PRO A 34 -5.57 -22.68 9.32
C PRO A 34 -4.33 -22.86 8.44
N TRP A 35 -3.98 -21.84 7.70
CA TRP A 35 -2.74 -21.81 6.88
C TRP A 35 -1.76 -20.75 7.36
N ALA A 36 -2.25 -19.68 8.00
CA ALA A 36 -1.45 -18.59 8.54
C ALA A 36 -2.06 -18.04 9.83
N SER A 37 -1.22 -17.44 10.68
CA SER A 37 -1.61 -16.77 11.90
C SER A 37 -1.07 -15.35 11.91
N PHE A 38 -1.91 -14.38 12.31
CA PHE A 38 -1.63 -12.95 12.29
C PHE A 38 -1.82 -12.33 13.69
N PRO A 39 -1.04 -11.29 14.05
CA PRO A 39 -1.30 -10.53 15.27
C PRO A 39 -2.67 -9.85 15.21
N GLU A 40 -3.42 -9.88 16.29
CA GLU A 40 -4.66 -9.11 16.47
C GLU A 40 -4.31 -7.75 17.08
N ALA A 41 -4.13 -6.75 16.22
CA ALA A 41 -3.75 -5.41 16.65
C ALA A 41 -4.79 -4.78 17.58
N ASN A 42 -4.36 -4.26 18.71
CA ASN A 42 -5.20 -3.48 19.61
C ASN A 42 -5.11 -1.97 19.29
N THR A 43 -5.85 -1.14 20.01
CA THR A 43 -5.87 0.32 19.83
C THR A 43 -4.48 0.96 19.96
N ASN A 44 -3.63 0.45 20.87
CA ASN A 44 -2.29 0.99 21.05
C ASN A 44 -1.40 0.68 19.85
N ASP A 45 -1.51 -0.52 19.28
CA ASP A 45 -0.76 -0.92 18.10
C ASP A 45 -1.14 -0.05 16.89
N VAL A 46 -2.46 0.18 16.70
CA VAL A 46 -2.96 1.10 15.66
C VAL A 46 -2.43 2.52 15.86
N ASN A 47 -2.47 3.02 17.10
CA ASN A 47 -1.95 4.36 17.42
C ASN A 47 -0.44 4.48 17.12
N LYS A 48 0.36 3.45 17.43
CA LYS A 48 1.79 3.39 17.08
C LYS A 48 1.99 3.44 15.57
N ALA A 49 1.21 2.68 14.80
CA ALA A 49 1.30 2.67 13.34
C ALA A 49 0.93 4.03 12.73
N VAL A 50 -0.15 4.65 13.21
CA VAL A 50 -0.58 5.99 12.75
C VAL A 50 0.45 7.05 13.12
N GLN A 51 1.04 6.98 14.32
CA GLN A 51 2.08 7.93 14.75
C GLN A 51 3.32 7.80 13.87
N ALA A 52 3.79 6.58 13.62
CA ALA A 52 4.92 6.33 12.72
C ALA A 52 4.68 6.90 11.31
N ALA A 53 3.47 6.72 10.77
CA ALA A 53 3.09 7.29 9.47
C ALA A 53 3.06 8.82 9.49
N LYS A 54 2.58 9.45 10.57
CA LYS A 54 2.60 10.92 10.74
C LYS A 54 4.02 11.48 10.80
N ASP A 55 4.92 10.80 11.50
CA ASP A 55 6.32 11.22 11.62
C ASP A 55 7.02 11.11 10.26
N ALA A 56 6.79 10.02 9.52
CA ALA A 56 7.32 9.83 8.18
C ALA A 56 6.74 10.80 7.15
N PHE A 57 5.49 11.24 7.31
CA PHE A 57 4.81 12.13 6.39
C PHE A 57 5.55 13.45 6.18
N GLN A 58 6.21 14.00 7.20
CA GLN A 58 6.94 15.26 7.10
C GLN A 58 8.09 15.21 6.08
N GLY A 59 8.78 14.08 5.98
CA GLY A 59 9.80 13.85 4.96
C GLY A 59 9.18 13.48 3.61
N TRP A 60 8.26 12.51 3.62
CA TRP A 60 7.60 12.00 2.42
C TRP A 60 6.88 13.06 1.60
N SER A 61 6.15 13.97 2.26
CA SER A 61 5.39 15.03 1.59
C SER A 61 6.27 16.07 0.87
N LYS A 62 7.55 16.14 1.22
CA LYS A 62 8.53 17.08 0.62
C LYS A 62 9.39 16.46 -0.48
N LEU A 63 9.28 15.14 -0.68
CA LEU A 63 10.01 14.49 -1.76
C LEU A 63 9.57 15.02 -3.11
N GLU A 64 10.52 15.16 -4.01
CA GLU A 64 10.23 15.47 -5.40
C GLU A 64 9.32 14.41 -6.03
N VAL A 65 8.48 14.82 -6.97
CA VAL A 65 7.55 13.91 -7.66
C VAL A 65 8.27 12.73 -8.30
N LYS A 66 9.44 12.97 -8.89
CA LYS A 66 10.27 11.93 -9.51
C LYS A 66 10.76 10.89 -8.53
N GLU A 67 11.11 11.29 -7.31
CA GLU A 67 11.52 10.36 -6.25
C GLU A 67 10.34 9.47 -5.83
N ARG A 68 9.15 10.06 -5.60
CA ARG A 68 7.94 9.29 -5.29
C ARG A 68 7.54 8.34 -6.42
N ALA A 69 7.64 8.79 -7.69
CA ALA A 69 7.41 7.95 -8.86
C ALA A 69 8.36 6.75 -8.91
N GLN A 70 9.63 6.94 -8.51
CA GLN A 70 10.59 5.83 -8.44
C GLN A 70 10.19 4.76 -7.42
N TYR A 71 9.62 5.15 -6.26
CA TYR A 71 9.07 4.16 -5.31
C TYR A 71 7.94 3.35 -5.93
N LEU A 72 7.03 3.98 -6.69
CA LEU A 72 5.97 3.25 -7.40
C LEU A 72 6.55 2.24 -8.38
N ARG A 73 7.55 2.62 -9.18
CA ARG A 73 8.21 1.70 -10.12
C ARG A 73 8.88 0.54 -9.40
N SER A 74 9.57 0.82 -8.29
CA SER A 74 10.19 -0.23 -7.47
C SER A 74 9.16 -1.23 -6.91
N ILE A 75 7.98 -0.76 -6.49
CA ILE A 75 6.87 -1.64 -6.08
C ILE A 75 6.41 -2.50 -7.28
N GLY A 76 6.25 -1.90 -8.46
CA GLY A 76 5.90 -2.62 -9.69
C GLY A 76 6.90 -3.74 -10.04
N ASP A 77 8.20 -3.47 -9.90
CA ASP A 77 9.28 -4.45 -10.11
C ASP A 77 9.18 -5.60 -9.11
N LEU A 78 9.02 -5.29 -7.81
CA LEU A 78 8.90 -6.30 -6.76
C LEU A 78 7.63 -7.16 -6.91
N LEU A 79 6.52 -6.59 -7.36
CA LEU A 79 5.29 -7.34 -7.66
C LEU A 79 5.54 -8.36 -8.77
N LYS A 80 6.25 -7.97 -9.82
CA LYS A 80 6.63 -8.88 -10.91
C LYS A 80 7.53 -10.01 -10.43
N GLU A 81 8.58 -9.67 -9.70
CA GLU A 81 9.55 -10.65 -9.18
C GLU A 81 8.91 -11.67 -8.25
N ASN A 82 7.90 -11.26 -7.49
CA ASN A 82 7.22 -12.09 -6.50
C ASN A 82 5.83 -12.59 -6.93
N ALA A 83 5.47 -12.47 -8.21
CA ALA A 83 4.12 -12.78 -8.70
C ALA A 83 3.66 -14.21 -8.40
N GLU A 84 4.56 -15.20 -8.53
CA GLU A 84 4.24 -16.60 -8.21
C GLU A 84 3.94 -16.79 -6.71
N LEU A 85 4.76 -16.21 -5.84
CA LEU A 85 4.58 -16.30 -4.39
C LEU A 85 3.28 -15.60 -3.94
N LEU A 86 3.07 -14.38 -4.42
CA LEU A 86 1.89 -13.59 -4.07
C LEU A 86 0.61 -14.21 -4.61
N GLY A 87 0.62 -14.67 -5.87
CA GLY A 87 -0.53 -15.34 -6.48
C GLY A 87 -0.92 -16.62 -5.72
N ARG A 88 0.07 -17.45 -5.33
CA ARG A 88 -0.21 -18.63 -4.49
C ARG A 88 -0.74 -18.28 -3.12
N THR A 89 -0.19 -17.25 -2.49
CA THR A 89 -0.65 -16.77 -1.18
C THR A 89 -2.10 -16.30 -1.26
N GLU A 90 -2.44 -15.50 -2.27
CA GLU A 90 -3.81 -15.05 -2.50
C GLU A 90 -4.77 -16.20 -2.78
N THR A 91 -4.35 -17.20 -3.56
CA THR A 91 -5.16 -18.40 -3.82
C THR A 91 -5.47 -19.15 -2.53
N ILE A 92 -4.48 -19.39 -1.68
CA ILE A 92 -4.66 -20.11 -0.41
C ILE A 92 -5.58 -19.33 0.53
N ASP A 93 -5.46 -18.01 0.57
CA ASP A 93 -6.21 -17.15 1.47
C ASP A 93 -7.65 -16.91 1.01
N SER A 94 -7.86 -16.73 -0.30
CA SER A 94 -9.15 -16.30 -0.86
C SER A 94 -9.95 -17.39 -1.57
N GLY A 95 -9.31 -18.51 -1.93
CA GLY A 95 -9.90 -19.58 -2.74
C GLY A 95 -10.04 -19.24 -4.24
N LYS A 96 -9.48 -18.13 -4.71
CA LYS A 96 -9.44 -17.79 -6.13
C LYS A 96 -8.57 -18.76 -6.92
N LEU A 97 -8.80 -18.86 -8.22
CA LEU A 97 -8.00 -19.69 -9.11
C LEU A 97 -6.56 -19.17 -9.22
N LEU A 98 -5.58 -20.03 -9.05
CA LEU A 98 -4.15 -19.67 -9.11
C LEU A 98 -3.77 -18.95 -10.42
N LYS A 99 -4.38 -19.36 -11.54
CA LYS A 99 -4.13 -18.68 -12.83
C LYS A 99 -4.57 -17.22 -12.81
N GLU A 100 -5.68 -16.92 -12.14
CA GLU A 100 -6.23 -15.55 -12.05
C GLU A 100 -5.42 -14.71 -11.07
N THR A 101 -5.11 -15.22 -9.89
CA THR A 101 -4.33 -14.48 -8.88
C THR A 101 -2.92 -14.18 -9.35
N LYS A 102 -2.27 -15.13 -10.01
CA LYS A 102 -0.95 -14.90 -10.61
C LYS A 102 -1.00 -13.85 -11.70
N PHE A 103 -1.96 -13.95 -12.64
CA PHE A 103 -2.14 -12.96 -13.70
C PHE A 103 -2.45 -11.57 -13.12
N ALA A 104 -3.34 -11.49 -12.11
CA ALA A 104 -3.68 -10.24 -11.45
C ALA A 104 -2.44 -9.58 -10.81
N THR A 105 -1.61 -10.35 -10.11
CA THR A 105 -0.37 -9.84 -9.49
C THR A 105 0.62 -9.32 -10.55
N GLU A 106 0.79 -10.05 -11.66
CA GLU A 106 1.63 -9.60 -12.77
C GLU A 106 1.08 -8.33 -13.44
N TYR A 107 -0.25 -8.22 -13.58
CA TYR A 107 -0.89 -7.08 -14.24
C TYR A 107 -0.95 -5.83 -13.38
N VAL A 108 -1.12 -5.96 -12.05
CA VAL A 108 -1.19 -4.82 -11.11
C VAL A 108 0.05 -3.93 -11.20
N ARG A 109 1.24 -4.47 -11.52
CA ARG A 109 2.44 -3.67 -11.72
C ARG A 109 2.26 -2.55 -12.76
N GLU A 110 1.46 -2.79 -13.81
CA GLU A 110 1.24 -1.81 -14.88
C GLU A 110 0.51 -0.56 -14.35
N TYR A 111 -0.34 -0.70 -13.31
CA TYR A 111 -0.93 0.44 -12.64
C TYR A 111 0.13 1.28 -11.91
N PHE A 112 1.08 0.63 -11.25
CA PHE A 112 2.16 1.36 -10.57
C PHE A 112 3.03 2.14 -11.56
N TYR A 113 3.39 1.57 -12.69
CA TYR A 113 4.11 2.29 -13.74
C TYR A 113 3.28 3.42 -14.34
N PHE A 114 2.02 3.15 -14.67
CA PHE A 114 1.13 4.16 -15.23
C PHE A 114 0.99 5.38 -14.31
N TYR A 115 0.75 5.15 -13.01
CA TYR A 115 0.62 6.24 -12.05
C TYR A 115 1.95 6.93 -11.74
N ALA A 116 3.08 6.24 -11.81
CA ALA A 116 4.40 6.86 -11.74
C ALA A 116 4.63 7.84 -12.89
N ASP A 117 4.32 7.41 -14.12
CA ASP A 117 4.45 8.23 -15.32
C ASP A 117 3.45 9.40 -15.32
N LEU A 118 2.23 9.16 -14.83
CA LEU A 118 1.22 10.21 -14.69
C LEU A 118 1.65 11.27 -13.67
N ALA A 119 2.17 10.84 -12.52
CA ALA A 119 2.63 11.75 -11.48
C ALA A 119 3.73 12.70 -11.98
N GLU A 120 4.68 12.19 -12.78
CA GLU A 120 5.76 13.02 -13.35
C GLU A 120 5.28 14.05 -14.38
N LYS A 121 4.07 13.85 -14.93
CA LYS A 121 3.45 14.77 -15.90
C LYS A 121 2.45 15.72 -15.24
N MET A 122 2.13 15.50 -13.96
CA MET A 122 1.21 16.38 -13.24
C MET A 122 1.86 17.72 -12.93
N GLU A 123 1.15 18.79 -13.24
CA GLU A 123 1.48 20.12 -12.76
C GLU A 123 0.96 20.31 -11.33
N ASN A 124 1.69 21.06 -10.52
CA ASN A 124 1.28 21.36 -9.15
C ASN A 124 0.26 22.50 -9.09
N GLU A 125 0.22 23.32 -10.11
CA GLU A 125 -0.67 24.46 -10.22
C GLU A 125 -1.41 24.42 -11.57
N PHE A 126 -2.71 24.61 -11.52
CA PHE A 126 -3.56 24.63 -12.72
C PHE A 126 -4.20 26.02 -12.83
N PRO A 127 -4.01 26.73 -13.97
CA PRO A 127 -4.72 27.98 -14.17
C PRO A 127 -6.23 27.68 -14.31
N ILE A 128 -7.01 28.27 -13.45
CA ILE A 128 -8.47 28.24 -13.58
C ILE A 128 -8.86 29.22 -14.70
N PRO A 129 -9.84 28.86 -15.57
CA PRO A 129 -10.36 29.79 -16.56
C PRO A 129 -10.76 31.11 -15.90
N LYS A 130 -10.29 32.24 -16.46
CA LYS A 130 -10.48 33.59 -15.91
C LYS A 130 -11.93 33.80 -15.45
N ILE A 131 -12.11 33.95 -14.16
CA ILE A 131 -13.32 34.51 -13.61
C ILE A 131 -13.29 35.98 -14.03
N ASP A 132 -14.42 36.53 -14.49
CA ASP A 132 -14.56 37.90 -15.01
C ASP A 132 -14.38 38.98 -13.91
N LYS A 133 -13.25 38.88 -13.18
CA LYS A 133 -12.82 39.88 -12.17
C LYS A 133 -11.38 40.24 -12.48
N PRO A 134 -11.13 41.45 -13.01
CA PRO A 134 -9.82 41.83 -13.55
C PRO A 134 -8.69 41.91 -12.52
N ASP A 135 -8.99 41.88 -11.23
CA ASP A 135 -8.03 42.08 -10.14
C ASP A 135 -7.73 40.81 -9.34
N MET A 136 -8.09 39.64 -9.85
CA MET A 136 -7.84 38.36 -9.17
C MET A 136 -7.14 37.36 -10.07
N ASP A 137 -5.99 36.86 -9.63
CA ASP A 137 -5.38 35.62 -10.15
C ASP A 137 -5.85 34.43 -9.31
N VAL A 138 -6.52 33.48 -9.94
CA VAL A 138 -7.02 32.27 -9.28
C VAL A 138 -6.28 31.06 -9.83
N VAL A 139 -5.71 30.27 -8.93
CA VAL A 139 -5.00 29.04 -9.26
C VAL A 139 -5.53 27.87 -8.41
N GLU A 140 -5.57 26.68 -8.99
CA GLU A 140 -5.79 25.45 -8.24
C GLU A 140 -4.44 24.93 -7.78
N VAL A 141 -4.27 24.73 -6.47
CA VAL A 141 -3.06 24.15 -5.87
C VAL A 141 -3.38 22.79 -5.28
N ARG A 142 -2.63 21.76 -5.67
CA ARG A 142 -2.76 20.41 -5.13
C ARG A 142 -1.69 20.15 -4.08
N GLY A 143 -2.12 19.67 -2.93
CA GLY A 143 -1.23 19.31 -1.83
C GLY A 143 -1.65 17.99 -1.17
N PRO A 144 -0.74 17.35 -0.42
CA PRO A 144 -1.05 16.11 0.27
C PRO A 144 -2.05 16.35 1.41
N ILE A 145 -3.04 15.44 1.55
CA ILE A 145 -4.03 15.48 2.63
C ILE A 145 -3.44 15.08 3.97
N GLY A 146 -2.49 14.16 3.98
CA GLY A 146 -1.90 13.58 5.18
C GLY A 146 -1.89 12.05 5.17
N VAL A 147 -1.91 11.47 6.37
CA VAL A 147 -2.00 10.02 6.54
C VAL A 147 -3.44 9.57 6.26
N VAL A 148 -3.57 8.52 5.45
CA VAL A 148 -4.85 7.90 5.07
C VAL A 148 -4.82 6.46 5.49
N ALA A 149 -5.95 5.94 6.02
CA ALA A 149 -6.16 4.54 6.40
C ALA A 149 -7.28 3.92 5.54
#